data_817a1d08f4ecee4cc6a44e23ef69d7eb
#
_entry.id   817a1d08f4ecee4cc6a44e23ef69d7eb
#
_cell.length_a   1.000
_cell.length_b   1.000
_cell.length_c   1.000
_cell.angle_alpha   90.00
_cell.angle_beta   90.00
_cell.angle_gamma   90.00
#
_symmetry.space_group_name_H-M   'P 1'
#
loop_
_entity.id
_entity.type
_entity.pdbx_description
1 polymer ?
#
loop_
_entity_poly.entity_id
_entity_poly.type
_entity_poly.pdbx_seq_one_letter_code
_entity_poly.pdbx_strand_id
1 'polypeptide(L)'
;MIICCKGGDVMFITLEGIDGCGKSTQARLLCEALSARGAVVQTREPGGWEGGAELRSMVLGGSLKHPWSELFLFLLDRAEHSARVITPALEAGKHVVCERYHDSTLAYQVWGRGMPFEPLRGAAELAGFPKPEVTVLFDIEPELALSRVAKRGRPDAFESEGLAFMRRIAEGYRALAAADEKRWIVVKCGERTAEEIFAEMKRGLVGKGLPL
;
A
#
# COMPACT_ATOMS: atom_id res chain seq x y z
N MET A 1 -13.83 -6.73 -17.01
CA MET A 1 -13.08 -7.93 -17.42
C MET A 1 -11.99 -8.11 -16.38
N ILE A 2 -12.12 -9.08 -15.49
CA ILE A 2 -11.11 -9.36 -14.46
C ILE A 2 -9.90 -9.92 -15.20
N ILE A 3 -8.79 -9.19 -15.21
CA ILE A 3 -7.52 -9.68 -15.77
C ILE A 3 -6.99 -10.71 -14.76
N CYS A 4 -7.30 -11.97 -15.02
CA CYS A 4 -6.64 -13.09 -14.36
C CYS A 4 -5.32 -13.29 -15.10
N CYS A 5 -4.17 -13.03 -14.47
CA CYS A 5 -2.86 -13.25 -15.05
C CYS A 5 -2.76 -14.72 -15.48
N LYS A 6 -2.85 -14.98 -16.80
CA LYS A 6 -2.60 -16.30 -17.38
C LYS A 6 -1.09 -16.49 -17.48
N GLY A 7 -0.52 -17.09 -16.46
CA GLY A 7 0.89 -17.47 -16.45
C GLY A 7 1.40 -17.44 -15.02
N GLY A 8 1.71 -18.57 -14.45
CA GLY A 8 1.91 -18.81 -13.00
C GLY A 8 3.03 -18.08 -12.28
N ASP A 9 3.62 -17.00 -12.80
CA ASP A 9 4.80 -16.38 -12.22
C ASP A 9 4.72 -14.84 -12.02
N VAL A 10 3.73 -14.15 -12.60
CA VAL A 10 3.62 -12.68 -12.48
C VAL A 10 2.77 -12.32 -11.28
N MET A 11 3.25 -11.40 -10.44
CA MET A 11 2.60 -11.04 -9.19
C MET A 11 2.41 -9.54 -9.05
N PHE A 12 1.22 -9.15 -8.59
CA PHE A 12 0.95 -7.82 -8.07
C PHE A 12 0.93 -7.86 -6.54
N ILE A 13 1.94 -7.26 -5.92
CA ILE A 13 2.15 -7.25 -4.46
C ILE A 13 1.97 -5.82 -3.97
N THR A 14 1.14 -5.63 -2.95
CA THR A 14 1.00 -4.34 -2.27
C THR A 14 1.63 -4.35 -0.89
N LEU A 15 2.24 -3.23 -0.52
CA LEU A 15 2.91 -3.04 0.77
C LEU A 15 2.16 -1.98 1.56
N GLU A 16 1.58 -2.37 2.68
CA GLU A 16 0.68 -1.58 3.47
C GLU A 16 1.19 -1.35 4.91
N GLY A 17 0.64 -0.36 5.58
CA GLY A 17 0.98 0.01 6.95
C GLY A 17 1.07 1.52 7.14
N ILE A 18 1.12 1.98 8.37
CA ILE A 18 1.22 3.42 8.73
C ILE A 18 2.58 3.98 8.36
N ASP A 19 2.71 5.32 8.33
CA ASP A 19 3.99 5.98 8.04
C ASP A 19 5.01 5.68 9.15
N GLY A 20 6.28 5.52 8.76
CA GLY A 20 7.33 5.08 9.68
C GLY A 20 7.52 3.58 9.83
N CYS A 21 6.63 2.72 9.26
CA CYS A 21 6.77 1.25 9.37
C CYS A 21 7.87 0.63 8.50
N GLY A 22 8.44 1.39 7.53
CA GLY A 22 9.57 0.93 6.71
C GLY A 22 9.22 0.38 5.32
N LYS A 23 7.99 0.62 4.81
CA LYS A 23 7.54 0.14 3.48
C LYS A 23 8.55 0.35 2.36
N SER A 24 9.07 1.56 2.20
CA SER A 24 9.98 1.90 1.09
C SER A 24 11.29 1.11 1.12
N THR A 25 11.81 0.84 2.31
CA THR A 25 12.99 -0.03 2.47
C THR A 25 12.67 -1.44 2.04
N GLN A 26 11.53 -1.97 2.46
CA GLN A 26 11.10 -3.33 2.14
C GLN A 26 10.70 -3.47 0.66
N ALA A 27 10.12 -2.43 0.05
CA ALA A 27 9.82 -2.40 -1.38
C ALA A 27 11.10 -2.56 -2.22
N ARG A 28 12.15 -1.81 -1.88
CA ARG A 28 13.45 -1.90 -2.56
C ARG A 28 14.05 -3.30 -2.42
N LEU A 29 14.12 -3.86 -1.21
CA LEU A 29 14.66 -5.21 -0.97
C LEU A 29 13.86 -6.28 -1.71
N LEU A 30 12.52 -6.15 -1.75
CA LEU A 30 11.66 -7.07 -2.47
C LEU A 30 11.89 -6.99 -3.98
N CYS A 31 11.98 -5.77 -4.54
CA CYS A 31 12.26 -5.59 -5.96
C CYS A 31 13.63 -6.16 -6.36
N GLU A 32 14.65 -5.96 -5.52
CA GLU A 32 15.98 -6.55 -5.74
C GLU A 32 15.91 -8.09 -5.76
N ALA A 33 15.17 -8.70 -4.84
CA ALA A 33 15.01 -10.16 -4.81
C ALA A 33 14.23 -10.69 -6.02
N LEU A 34 13.13 -10.00 -6.42
CA LEU A 34 12.32 -10.39 -7.57
C LEU A 34 13.04 -10.18 -8.90
N SER A 35 13.96 -9.22 -9.00
CA SER A 35 14.69 -8.93 -10.25
C SER A 35 15.53 -10.10 -10.76
N ALA A 36 15.91 -11.02 -9.89
CA ALA A 36 16.57 -12.26 -10.26
C ALA A 36 15.64 -13.26 -11.01
N ARG A 37 14.33 -13.02 -10.99
CA ARG A 37 13.32 -13.91 -11.57
C ARG A 37 12.58 -13.31 -12.77
N GLY A 38 12.60 -12.00 -12.91
CA GLY A 38 11.92 -11.31 -14.00
C GLY A 38 11.96 -9.80 -13.85
N ALA A 39 11.37 -9.12 -14.81
CA ALA A 39 11.23 -7.67 -14.75
C ALA A 39 10.27 -7.26 -13.62
N VAL A 40 10.64 -6.23 -12.87
CA VAL A 40 9.86 -5.72 -11.73
C VAL A 40 9.60 -4.24 -11.94
N VAL A 41 8.37 -3.83 -11.66
CA VAL A 41 7.98 -2.42 -11.56
C VAL A 41 7.77 -2.11 -10.08
N GLN A 42 8.62 -1.24 -9.53
CA GLN A 42 8.40 -0.64 -8.21
C GLN A 42 7.62 0.65 -8.39
N THR A 43 6.50 0.77 -7.68
CA THR A 43 5.64 1.95 -7.75
C THR A 43 5.01 2.26 -6.40
N ARG A 44 4.15 3.30 -6.34
CA ARG A 44 3.49 3.74 -5.09
C ARG A 44 2.22 4.53 -5.36
N GLU A 45 1.37 4.65 -4.37
CA GLU A 45 0.27 5.60 -4.32
C GLU A 45 0.38 6.53 -3.09
N PRO A 46 -0.03 7.81 -3.20
CA PRO A 46 -0.40 8.48 -4.45
C PRO A 46 0.84 8.89 -5.26
N GLY A 47 0.63 9.09 -6.57
CA GLY A 47 1.58 9.75 -7.45
C GLY A 47 2.59 8.85 -8.16
N GLY A 48 2.30 7.56 -8.35
CA GLY A 48 3.17 6.58 -9.00
C GLY A 48 3.12 6.58 -10.54
N TRP A 49 2.60 7.61 -11.18
CA TRP A 49 2.45 7.72 -12.63
C TRP A 49 2.86 9.11 -13.14
N GLU A 50 3.04 9.27 -14.45
CA GLU A 50 3.36 10.56 -15.07
C GLU A 50 2.21 11.55 -14.84
N GLY A 51 2.50 12.70 -14.21
CA GLY A 51 1.49 13.68 -13.77
C GLY A 51 0.95 13.45 -12.35
N GLY A 52 1.30 12.36 -11.69
CA GLY A 52 0.84 12.07 -10.32
C GLY A 52 1.53 12.90 -9.24
N ALA A 53 2.64 13.58 -9.55
CA ALA A 53 3.39 14.36 -8.58
C ALA A 53 2.58 15.56 -8.04
N GLU A 54 1.85 16.26 -8.88
CA GLU A 54 0.99 17.40 -8.53
C GLU A 54 -0.15 16.93 -7.62
N LEU A 55 -0.79 15.81 -7.97
CA LEU A 55 -1.85 15.21 -7.17
C LEU A 55 -1.32 14.79 -5.79
N ARG A 56 -0.17 14.13 -5.74
CA ARG A 56 0.49 13.79 -4.49
C ARG A 56 0.77 15.02 -3.63
N SER A 57 1.30 16.09 -4.23
CA SER A 57 1.56 17.36 -3.54
C SER A 57 0.28 17.97 -2.97
N MET A 58 -0.83 17.92 -3.70
CA MET A 58 -2.14 18.42 -3.25
C MET A 58 -2.67 17.62 -2.06
N VAL A 59 -2.60 16.29 -2.12
CA VAL A 59 -3.10 15.41 -1.06
C VAL A 59 -2.25 15.52 0.22
N LEU A 60 -0.91 15.42 0.09
CA LEU A 60 0.00 15.44 1.24
C LEU A 60 0.25 16.84 1.80
N GLY A 61 0.02 17.87 1.01
CA GLY A 61 0.18 19.27 1.41
C GLY A 61 -0.93 19.82 2.31
N GLY A 62 -2.00 19.04 2.57
CA GLY A 62 -3.10 19.46 3.45
C GLY A 62 -3.97 20.60 2.92
N SER A 63 -3.97 20.81 1.60
CA SER A 63 -4.78 21.85 0.97
C SER A 63 -6.27 21.51 0.88
N LEU A 64 -6.62 20.25 1.03
CA LEU A 64 -8.00 19.76 0.94
C LEU A 64 -8.69 19.91 2.29
N LYS A 65 -9.93 20.46 2.26
CA LYS A 65 -10.72 20.69 3.48
C LYS A 65 -11.80 19.64 3.69
N HIS A 66 -12.22 18.96 2.64
CA HIS A 66 -13.36 18.04 2.73
C HIS A 66 -12.89 16.59 2.55
N PRO A 67 -13.25 15.64 3.44
CA PRO A 67 -12.79 14.24 3.35
C PRO A 67 -13.14 13.56 2.02
N TRP A 68 -14.28 13.89 1.41
CA TRP A 68 -14.65 13.36 0.10
C TRP A 68 -13.75 13.86 -1.02
N SER A 69 -13.22 15.08 -0.94
CA SER A 69 -12.25 15.59 -1.92
C SER A 69 -10.94 14.79 -1.85
N GLU A 70 -10.50 14.49 -0.64
CA GLU A 70 -9.34 13.61 -0.38
C GLU A 70 -9.57 12.22 -0.99
N LEU A 71 -10.72 11.59 -0.72
CA LEU A 71 -11.09 10.29 -1.29
C LEU A 71 -11.11 10.32 -2.82
N PHE A 72 -11.76 11.32 -3.43
CA PHE A 72 -11.86 11.41 -4.89
C PHE A 72 -10.50 11.57 -5.55
N LEU A 73 -9.56 12.28 -4.92
CA LEU A 73 -8.20 12.36 -5.42
C LEU A 73 -7.47 11.02 -5.34
N PHE A 74 -7.64 10.26 -4.26
CA PHE A 74 -7.06 8.90 -4.19
C PHE A 74 -7.65 7.95 -5.22
N LEU A 75 -8.95 8.03 -5.49
CA LEU A 75 -9.59 7.21 -6.53
C LEU A 75 -9.15 7.62 -7.93
N LEU A 76 -9.01 8.92 -8.21
CA LEU A 76 -8.48 9.44 -9.47
C LEU A 76 -7.04 8.99 -9.67
N ASP A 77 -6.18 9.15 -8.65
CA ASP A 77 -4.78 8.70 -8.69
C ASP A 77 -4.69 7.21 -9.04
N ARG A 78 -5.48 6.39 -8.36
CA ARG A 78 -5.51 4.93 -8.58
C ARG A 78 -6.01 4.57 -9.97
N ALA A 79 -7.00 5.27 -10.50
CA ALA A 79 -7.52 5.03 -11.84
C ALA A 79 -6.42 5.27 -12.89
N GLU A 80 -5.75 6.42 -12.83
CA GLU A 80 -4.66 6.76 -13.74
C GLU A 80 -3.44 5.84 -13.54
N HIS A 81 -3.07 5.57 -12.28
CA HIS A 81 -1.95 4.68 -11.94
C HIS A 81 -2.20 3.24 -12.42
N SER A 82 -3.41 2.72 -12.22
CA SER A 82 -3.79 1.40 -12.72
C SER A 82 -3.72 1.32 -14.24
N ALA A 83 -4.28 2.31 -14.94
CA ALA A 83 -4.34 2.33 -16.40
C ALA A 83 -2.96 2.55 -17.06
N ARG A 84 -2.11 3.39 -16.47
CA ARG A 84 -0.83 3.80 -17.08
C ARG A 84 0.37 2.96 -16.66
N VAL A 85 0.33 2.35 -15.46
CA VAL A 85 1.50 1.69 -14.88
C VAL A 85 1.21 0.24 -14.53
N ILE A 86 0.21 -0.02 -13.67
CA ILE A 86 0.01 -1.36 -13.10
C ILE A 86 -0.45 -2.34 -14.17
N THR A 87 -1.56 -2.05 -14.84
CA THR A 87 -2.15 -2.95 -15.86
C THR A 87 -1.16 -3.23 -17.00
N PRO A 88 -0.52 -2.22 -17.63
CA PRO A 88 0.45 -2.48 -18.69
C PRO A 88 1.68 -3.29 -18.23
N ALA A 89 2.12 -3.11 -16.97
CA ALA A 89 3.22 -3.89 -16.43
C ALA A 89 2.84 -5.38 -16.28
N LEU A 90 1.67 -5.66 -15.71
CA LEU A 90 1.15 -7.01 -15.54
C LEU A 90 0.89 -7.70 -16.88
N GLU A 91 0.33 -7.00 -17.86
CA GLU A 91 0.12 -7.49 -19.23
C GLU A 91 1.44 -7.80 -19.95
N ALA A 92 2.50 -7.04 -19.65
CA ALA A 92 3.85 -7.28 -20.15
C ALA A 92 4.62 -8.39 -19.40
N GLY A 93 3.98 -9.11 -18.48
CA GLY A 93 4.58 -10.18 -17.71
C GLY A 93 5.59 -9.70 -16.65
N LYS A 94 5.45 -8.48 -16.15
CA LYS A 94 6.32 -7.92 -15.12
C LYS A 94 5.68 -8.05 -13.74
N HIS A 95 6.48 -8.35 -12.72
CA HIS A 95 6.04 -8.20 -11.33
C HIS A 95 5.76 -6.73 -11.01
N VAL A 96 4.77 -6.46 -10.17
CA VAL A 96 4.47 -5.11 -9.67
C VAL A 96 4.54 -5.12 -8.15
N VAL A 97 5.35 -4.23 -7.58
CA VAL A 97 5.43 -3.97 -6.13
C VAL A 97 4.97 -2.54 -5.90
N CYS A 98 3.83 -2.37 -5.24
CA CYS A 98 3.23 -1.06 -5.00
C CYS A 98 3.20 -0.72 -3.52
N GLU A 99 3.81 0.41 -3.14
CA GLU A 99 3.64 0.96 -1.79
C GLU A 99 2.31 1.69 -1.71
N ARG A 100 1.40 1.22 -0.86
CA ARG A 100 0.02 1.66 -0.72
C ARG A 100 -0.83 1.40 -1.96
N TYR A 101 -2.05 0.97 -1.72
CA TYR A 101 -3.05 0.75 -2.76
C TYR A 101 -4.46 0.92 -2.16
N HIS A 102 -5.43 0.14 -2.61
CA HIS A 102 -6.83 0.25 -2.17
C HIS A 102 -7.01 0.06 -0.66
N ASP A 103 -6.27 -0.84 -0.04
CA ASP A 103 -6.34 -1.09 1.39
C ASP A 103 -5.92 0.12 2.22
N SER A 104 -4.97 0.95 1.72
CA SER A 104 -4.68 2.27 2.31
C SER A 104 -5.89 3.19 2.30
N THR A 105 -6.66 3.25 1.21
CA THR A 105 -7.88 4.06 1.15
C THR A 105 -8.90 3.61 2.19
N LEU A 106 -9.10 2.29 2.33
CA LEU A 106 -9.98 1.77 3.37
C LEU A 106 -9.47 2.15 4.77
N ALA A 107 -8.20 1.88 5.10
CA ALA A 107 -7.65 2.17 6.41
C ALA A 107 -7.71 3.68 6.77
N TYR A 108 -7.35 4.57 5.84
CA TYR A 108 -7.30 6.00 6.08
C TYR A 108 -8.67 6.67 6.06
N GLN A 109 -9.51 6.39 5.06
CA GLN A 109 -10.80 7.05 4.91
C GLN A 109 -11.89 6.43 5.78
N VAL A 110 -11.92 5.10 5.94
CA VAL A 110 -12.93 4.49 6.81
C VAL A 110 -12.53 4.60 8.28
N TRP A 111 -11.42 3.99 8.69
CA TRP A 111 -11.02 3.99 10.11
C TRP A 111 -10.44 5.34 10.54
N GLY A 112 -9.64 5.99 9.70
CA GLY A 112 -9.07 7.29 9.99
C GLY A 112 -10.11 8.42 10.01
N ARG A 113 -10.88 8.59 8.92
CA ARG A 113 -11.87 9.67 8.72
C ARG A 113 -13.31 9.32 9.10
N GLY A 114 -13.62 8.04 9.39
CA GLY A 114 -14.97 7.60 9.74
C GLY A 114 -15.93 7.53 8.54
N MET A 115 -15.42 7.36 7.33
CA MET A 115 -16.26 7.23 6.13
C MET A 115 -16.90 5.82 6.05
N PRO A 116 -18.03 5.66 5.33
CA PRO A 116 -18.72 4.38 5.24
C PRO A 116 -17.90 3.35 4.44
N PHE A 117 -17.78 2.13 4.97
CA PHE A 117 -16.96 1.06 4.38
C PHE A 117 -17.50 0.56 3.04
N GLU A 118 -18.80 0.17 2.99
CA GLU A 118 -19.37 -0.49 1.82
C GLU A 118 -19.34 0.34 0.53
N PRO A 119 -19.67 1.65 0.54
CA PRO A 119 -19.53 2.47 -0.66
C PRO A 119 -18.10 2.59 -1.18
N LEU A 120 -17.10 2.67 -0.28
CA LEU A 120 -15.71 2.77 -0.68
C LEU A 120 -15.19 1.46 -1.28
N ARG A 121 -15.56 0.33 -0.67
CA ARG A 121 -15.26 -0.99 -1.20
C ARG A 121 -15.91 -1.19 -2.57
N GLY A 122 -17.20 -0.87 -2.69
CA GLY A 122 -17.96 -0.97 -3.94
C GLY A 122 -17.42 -0.09 -5.07
N ALA A 123 -16.94 1.11 -4.76
CA ALA A 123 -16.34 2.00 -5.76
C ALA A 123 -15.11 1.37 -6.45
N ALA A 124 -14.23 0.70 -5.70
CA ALA A 124 -13.08 0.01 -6.26
C ALA A 124 -13.48 -1.20 -7.14
N GLU A 125 -14.50 -1.94 -6.73
CA GLU A 125 -15.04 -3.07 -7.50
C GLU A 125 -15.66 -2.60 -8.81
N LEU A 126 -16.47 -1.52 -8.78
CA LEU A 126 -17.07 -0.91 -9.96
C LEU A 126 -16.04 -0.35 -10.94
N ALA A 127 -14.98 0.26 -10.43
CA ALA A 127 -13.89 0.79 -11.25
C ALA A 127 -13.03 -0.31 -11.90
N GLY A 128 -13.14 -1.57 -11.45
CA GLY A 128 -12.41 -2.69 -12.01
C GLY A 128 -10.90 -2.62 -11.80
N PHE A 129 -10.46 -2.00 -10.72
CA PHE A 129 -9.03 -1.91 -10.39
C PHE A 129 -8.39 -3.29 -10.26
N PRO A 130 -7.13 -3.47 -10.72
CA PRO A 130 -6.39 -4.72 -10.51
C PRO A 130 -6.37 -5.10 -9.03
N LYS A 131 -6.56 -6.37 -8.73
CA LYS A 131 -6.50 -6.88 -7.36
C LYS A 131 -5.11 -7.45 -7.08
N PRO A 132 -4.45 -7.07 -5.97
CA PRO A 132 -3.18 -7.67 -5.60
C PRO A 132 -3.39 -9.14 -5.21
N GLU A 133 -2.48 -10.00 -5.65
CA GLU A 133 -2.43 -11.40 -5.24
C GLU A 133 -2.03 -11.51 -3.77
N VAL A 134 -1.12 -10.65 -3.33
CA VAL A 134 -0.67 -10.59 -1.94
C VAL A 134 -0.55 -9.15 -1.47
N THR A 135 -1.02 -8.91 -0.25
CA THR A 135 -0.81 -7.66 0.48
C THR A 135 0.03 -7.94 1.73
N VAL A 136 1.11 -7.19 1.91
CA VAL A 136 1.96 -7.28 3.09
C VAL A 136 1.68 -6.10 4.02
N LEU A 137 1.21 -6.38 5.23
CA LEU A 137 1.08 -5.39 6.30
C LEU A 137 2.37 -5.35 7.13
N PHE A 138 3.01 -4.20 7.15
CA PHE A 138 4.08 -3.89 8.11
C PHE A 138 3.45 -3.31 9.38
N ASP A 139 3.14 -4.19 10.32
CA ASP A 139 2.46 -3.83 11.56
C ASP A 139 3.46 -3.34 12.61
N ILE A 140 3.29 -2.09 13.00
CA ILE A 140 4.12 -1.39 13.97
C ILE A 140 3.25 -0.63 14.97
N GLU A 141 3.73 -0.48 16.19
CA GLU A 141 3.05 0.36 17.17
C GLU A 141 3.11 1.84 16.74
N PRO A 142 1.95 2.54 16.76
CA PRO A 142 1.85 3.92 16.25
C PRO A 142 2.81 4.90 16.92
N GLU A 143 3.12 4.72 18.20
CA GLU A 143 4.07 5.54 18.95
C GLU A 143 5.49 5.42 18.37
N LEU A 144 5.92 4.20 18.09
CA LEU A 144 7.22 3.94 17.49
C LEU A 144 7.28 4.48 16.05
N ALA A 145 6.21 4.30 15.29
CA ALA A 145 6.09 4.81 13.93
C ALA A 145 6.22 6.33 13.89
N LEU A 146 5.49 7.05 14.73
CA LEU A 146 5.56 8.51 14.83
C LEU A 146 6.94 8.99 15.28
N SER A 147 7.61 8.28 16.18
CA SER A 147 8.98 8.63 16.59
C SER A 147 9.97 8.55 15.41
N ARG A 148 9.78 7.58 14.52
CA ARG A 148 10.58 7.43 13.30
C ARG A 148 10.29 8.53 12.27
N VAL A 149 9.00 8.88 12.10
CA VAL A 149 8.58 10.00 11.25
C VAL A 149 9.18 11.31 11.72
N ALA A 150 9.09 11.63 13.01
CA ALA A 150 9.64 12.85 13.59
C ALA A 150 11.15 13.02 13.34
N LYS A 151 11.91 11.92 13.28
CA LYS A 151 13.36 11.95 12.97
C LYS A 151 13.67 12.29 11.50
N ARG A 152 12.69 12.14 10.58
CA ARG A 152 12.87 12.40 9.13
C ARG A 152 12.68 13.85 8.73
N GLY A 153 12.09 14.69 9.57
CA GLY A 153 11.86 16.10 9.29
C GLY A 153 10.40 16.52 9.42
N ARG A 154 9.93 17.40 8.52
CA ARG A 154 8.54 17.91 8.57
C ARG A 154 7.52 16.82 8.26
N PRO A 155 6.51 16.61 9.13
CA PRO A 155 5.42 15.69 8.86
C PRO A 155 4.54 16.20 7.71
N ASP A 156 3.96 15.27 6.94
CA ASP A 156 2.89 15.59 5.98
C ASP A 156 1.54 15.82 6.69
N ALA A 157 0.48 16.07 5.89
CA ALA A 157 -0.85 16.37 6.44
C ALA A 157 -1.41 15.21 7.27
N PHE A 158 -1.19 13.96 6.87
CA PHE A 158 -1.67 12.78 7.60
C PHE A 158 -0.86 12.50 8.85
N GLU A 159 0.46 12.62 8.75
CA GLU A 159 1.38 12.48 9.88
C GLU A 159 1.09 13.55 10.97
N SER A 160 0.61 14.74 10.56
CA SER A 160 0.24 15.84 11.45
C SER A 160 -1.08 15.63 12.21
N GLU A 161 -1.91 14.65 11.82
CA GLU A 161 -3.18 14.31 12.50
C GLU A 161 -2.97 13.68 13.90
N GLY A 162 -1.77 13.25 14.19
CA GLY A 162 -1.35 12.79 15.52
C GLY A 162 -1.67 11.33 15.84
N LEU A 163 -1.35 10.95 17.08
CA LEU A 163 -1.32 9.55 17.52
C LEU A 163 -2.69 8.86 17.45
N ALA A 164 -3.77 9.57 17.84
CA ALA A 164 -5.11 8.96 17.86
C ALA A 164 -5.58 8.58 16.44
N PHE A 165 -5.25 9.39 15.43
CA PHE A 165 -5.54 9.10 14.04
C PHE A 165 -4.73 7.88 13.55
N MET A 166 -3.43 7.85 13.83
CA MET A 166 -2.56 6.74 13.47
C MET A 166 -2.97 5.41 14.13
N ARG A 167 -3.46 5.45 15.37
CA ARG A 167 -4.01 4.25 16.05
C ARG A 167 -5.22 3.70 15.32
N ARG A 168 -6.18 4.56 14.93
CA ARG A 168 -7.35 4.12 14.15
C ARG A 168 -6.96 3.49 12.82
N ILE A 169 -6.00 4.07 12.10
CA ILE A 169 -5.53 3.51 10.82
C ILE A 169 -4.84 2.16 11.03
N ALA A 170 -3.98 2.04 12.03
CA ALA A 170 -3.32 0.76 12.35
C ALA A 170 -4.33 -0.33 12.71
N GLU A 171 -5.37 0.00 13.47
CA GLU A 171 -6.49 -0.88 13.77
C GLU A 171 -7.25 -1.27 12.50
N GLY A 172 -7.50 -0.32 11.59
CA GLY A 172 -8.11 -0.58 10.29
C GLY A 172 -7.32 -1.58 9.45
N TYR A 173 -6.02 -1.43 9.36
CA TYR A 173 -5.17 -2.40 8.65
C TYR A 173 -5.21 -3.80 9.30
N ARG A 174 -5.17 -3.88 10.63
CA ARG A 174 -5.28 -5.16 11.34
C ARG A 174 -6.64 -5.83 11.08
N ALA A 175 -7.72 -5.05 11.07
CA ALA A 175 -9.06 -5.55 10.75
C ALA A 175 -9.18 -6.05 9.30
N LEU A 176 -8.63 -5.32 8.32
CA LEU A 176 -8.60 -5.73 6.92
C LEU A 176 -7.79 -7.02 6.74
N ALA A 177 -6.63 -7.12 7.38
CA ALA A 177 -5.79 -8.31 7.31
C ALA A 177 -6.49 -9.55 7.92
N ALA A 178 -7.18 -9.39 9.05
CA ALA A 178 -7.93 -10.46 9.68
C ALA A 178 -9.16 -10.92 8.85
N ALA A 179 -9.75 -10.02 8.07
CA ALA A 179 -10.90 -10.34 7.22
C ALA A 179 -10.54 -11.14 5.96
N ASP A 180 -9.28 -11.13 5.53
CA ASP A 180 -8.81 -11.82 4.31
C ASP A 180 -7.41 -12.41 4.50
N GLU A 181 -7.24 -13.32 5.45
CA GLU A 181 -5.95 -13.96 5.76
C GLU A 181 -5.30 -14.65 4.56
N LYS A 182 -6.10 -15.04 3.56
CA LYS A 182 -5.59 -15.69 2.35
C LYS A 182 -4.74 -14.74 1.51
N ARG A 183 -5.09 -13.46 1.45
CA ARG A 183 -4.36 -12.45 0.69
C ARG A 183 -3.27 -11.77 1.51
N TRP A 184 -3.47 -11.63 2.81
CA TRP A 184 -2.58 -10.85 3.66
C TRP A 184 -1.43 -11.65 4.27
N ILE A 185 -0.29 -10.97 4.42
CA ILE A 185 0.85 -11.37 5.24
C ILE A 185 1.06 -10.26 6.26
N VAL A 186 1.02 -10.58 7.53
CA VAL A 186 1.28 -9.60 8.60
C VAL A 186 2.69 -9.80 9.12
N VAL A 187 3.52 -8.76 8.99
CA VAL A 187 4.91 -8.72 9.46
C VAL A 187 5.02 -7.73 10.61
N LYS A 188 5.38 -8.21 11.79
CA LYS A 188 5.59 -7.36 12.97
C LYS A 188 6.93 -6.65 12.86
N CYS A 189 6.90 -5.30 12.87
CA CYS A 189 8.11 -4.51 12.62
C CYS A 189 8.87 -4.18 13.92
N GLY A 190 8.23 -3.60 14.91
CA GLY A 190 8.84 -3.29 16.19
C GLY A 190 10.22 -2.61 16.08
N GLU A 191 11.16 -2.99 16.95
CA GLU A 191 12.55 -2.53 16.95
C GLU A 191 13.51 -3.41 16.12
N ARG A 192 12.94 -4.20 15.21
CA ARG A 192 13.67 -5.14 14.36
C ARG A 192 14.42 -4.43 13.24
N THR A 193 15.50 -5.05 12.76
CA THR A 193 16.26 -4.57 11.60
C THR A 193 15.50 -4.75 10.29
N ALA A 194 15.89 -4.04 9.25
CA ALA A 194 15.28 -4.16 7.92
C ALA A 194 15.43 -5.58 7.36
N GLU A 195 16.56 -6.24 7.63
CA GLU A 195 16.90 -7.60 7.17
C GLU A 195 16.02 -8.65 7.86
N GLU A 196 15.77 -8.51 9.16
CA GLU A 196 14.90 -9.41 9.92
C GLU A 196 13.44 -9.30 9.45
N ILE A 197 12.97 -8.08 9.19
CA ILE A 197 11.63 -7.81 8.65
C ILE A 197 11.52 -8.39 7.24
N PHE A 198 12.54 -8.19 6.40
CA PHE A 198 12.58 -8.75 5.05
C PHE A 198 12.56 -10.27 5.06
N ALA A 199 13.35 -10.89 5.93
CA ALA A 199 13.38 -12.35 6.06
C ALA A 199 12.01 -12.94 6.47
N GLU A 200 11.26 -12.27 7.34
CA GLU A 200 9.89 -12.68 7.70
C GLU A 200 8.93 -12.49 6.53
N MET A 201 8.96 -11.33 5.87
CA MET A 201 8.17 -11.06 4.67
C MET A 201 8.43 -12.13 3.60
N LYS A 202 9.70 -12.44 3.32
CA LYS A 202 10.11 -13.47 2.36
C LYS A 202 9.51 -14.83 2.70
N ARG A 203 9.59 -15.27 3.97
CA ARG A 203 8.96 -16.54 4.39
C ARG A 203 7.45 -16.54 4.14
N GLY A 204 6.78 -15.42 4.45
CA GLY A 204 5.35 -15.28 4.19
C GLY A 204 5.00 -15.38 2.70
N LEU A 205 5.79 -14.72 1.85
CA LEU A 205 5.60 -14.74 0.40
C LEU A 205 5.82 -16.15 -0.16
N VAL A 206 6.88 -16.85 0.26
CA VAL A 206 7.13 -18.26 -0.13
C VAL A 206 5.97 -19.15 0.33
N GLY A 207 5.43 -18.94 1.54
CA GLY A 207 4.25 -19.66 2.04
C GLY A 207 2.96 -19.41 1.24
N LYS A 208 2.90 -18.30 0.48
CA LYS A 208 1.81 -17.99 -0.46
C LYS A 208 2.10 -18.48 -1.90
N GLY A 209 3.18 -19.24 -2.08
CA GLY A 209 3.54 -19.78 -3.39
C GLY A 209 4.37 -18.86 -4.28
N LEU A 210 4.88 -17.73 -3.71
CA LEU A 210 5.87 -16.90 -4.40
C LEU A 210 7.27 -17.46 -4.13
N PRO A 211 7.94 -18.02 -5.11
CA PRO A 211 9.34 -18.34 -4.98
C PRO A 211 10.16 -17.03 -4.99
N LEU A 212 10.95 -16.77 -3.95
CA LEU A 212 11.89 -15.64 -3.82
C LEU A 212 13.31 -16.13 -3.60
#